data_24f2448222aeb5e99f5981c35a7fa167
#
_entry.id   24f2448222aeb5e99f5981c35a7fa167
#
_cell.length_a   1.000
_cell.length_b   1.000
_cell.length_c   1.000
_cell.angle_alpha   90.00
_cell.angle_beta   90.00
_cell.angle_gamma   90.00
#
_symmetry.space_group_name_H-M   'P 1'
#
loop_
_entity.id
_entity.type
_entity.pdbx_description
1 polymer ?
#
loop_
_entity_poly.entity_id
_entity_poly.type
_entity_poly.pdbx_seq_one_letter_code
_entity_poly.pdbx_strand_id
1 'polypeptide(L)'
;NWIDKEEYLFQLIDAIVFLCFMVCVLYLFVFAVYSKRKSTYKYPTTMKKYRFAALFPAYGEDEVIIDSVKSFLQQDYPRELYDIIVIANQMRQETLDRLKSLSVKIIKMENPQSTKIEALKAAIRYIEEGKTKYDNVIILDADNIVKNNYIEKINDAIYAGCSAIQTHRVAKNRDSSIAVLDAVSEEINNSIFRKGHTRLGFSSALSGSGMAFEYGLF
;
A
#
# COMPACT_ATOMS: atom_id res chain seq x y z
N ASN A 1 33.10 18.12 44.89
CA ASN A 1 32.41 17.06 45.62
C ASN A 1 31.91 16.02 44.64
N TRP A 2 31.95 14.76 45.01
CA TRP A 2 31.51 13.63 44.12
C TRP A 2 30.00 13.68 43.85
N ILE A 3 29.25 14.08 44.85
CA ILE A 3 27.78 14.25 44.79
C ILE A 3 27.39 15.32 43.76
N ASP A 4 28.13 16.44 43.68
CA ASP A 4 27.83 17.50 42.70
C ASP A 4 28.06 17.04 41.28
N LYS A 5 29.02 16.14 41.00
CA LYS A 5 29.24 15.59 39.64
C LYS A 5 28.14 14.65 39.20
N GLU A 6 27.63 13.82 40.10
CA GLU A 6 26.51 12.93 39.79
C GLU A 6 25.25 13.75 39.51
N GLU A 7 24.97 14.77 40.28
CA GLU A 7 23.82 15.65 40.06
C GLU A 7 23.90 16.35 38.68
N TYR A 8 25.06 16.91 38.34
CA TYR A 8 25.28 17.49 37.01
C TYR A 8 25.11 16.49 35.89
N LEU A 9 25.55 15.22 36.06
CA LEU A 9 25.38 14.18 35.08
C LEU A 9 23.91 13.84 34.86
N PHE A 10 23.13 13.71 35.95
CA PHE A 10 21.69 13.47 35.84
C PHE A 10 20.96 14.64 35.17
N GLN A 11 21.27 15.88 35.51
CA GLN A 11 20.69 17.06 34.85
C GLN A 11 21.02 17.13 33.36
N LEU A 12 22.24 16.74 32.96
CA LEU A 12 22.63 16.68 31.55
C LEU A 12 21.86 15.60 30.80
N ILE A 13 21.70 14.41 31.39
CA ILE A 13 20.93 13.32 30.81
C ILE A 13 19.46 13.74 30.64
N ASP A 14 18.89 14.33 31.68
CA ASP A 14 17.50 14.79 31.65
C ASP A 14 17.29 15.88 30.57
N ALA A 15 18.19 16.82 30.44
CA ALA A 15 18.17 17.84 29.39
C ALA A 15 18.27 17.23 27.99
N ILE A 16 19.12 16.22 27.79
CA ILE A 16 19.24 15.52 26.51
C ILE A 16 17.95 14.78 26.18
N VAL A 17 17.39 14.02 27.13
CA VAL A 17 16.13 13.30 26.97
C VAL A 17 15.00 14.27 26.65
N PHE A 18 14.89 15.38 27.41
CA PHE A 18 13.90 16.42 27.14
C PHE A 18 14.03 17.00 25.73
N LEU A 19 15.25 17.32 25.30
CA LEU A 19 15.50 17.85 23.96
C LEU A 19 15.08 16.83 22.87
N CYS A 20 15.40 15.55 23.05
CA CYS A 20 14.99 14.50 22.13
C CYS A 20 13.46 14.41 22.00
N PHE A 21 12.75 14.40 23.14
CA PHE A 21 11.28 14.38 23.13
C PHE A 21 10.69 15.65 22.51
N MET A 22 11.26 16.81 22.82
CA MET A 22 10.82 18.09 22.24
C MET A 22 10.94 18.06 20.70
N VAL A 23 12.05 17.57 20.16
CA VAL A 23 12.24 17.44 18.71
C VAL A 23 11.22 16.47 18.11
N CYS A 24 10.97 15.32 18.75
CA CYS A 24 9.95 14.37 18.29
C CYS A 24 8.53 14.98 18.28
N VAL A 25 8.16 15.69 19.34
CA VAL A 25 6.85 16.33 19.44
C VAL A 25 6.71 17.44 18.40
N LEU A 26 7.74 18.27 18.20
CA LEU A 26 7.75 19.33 17.20
C LEU A 26 7.64 18.73 15.79
N TYR A 27 8.36 17.65 15.51
CA TYR A 27 8.25 16.90 14.25
C TYR A 27 6.80 16.47 14.00
N LEU A 28 6.19 15.74 14.93
CA LEU A 28 4.80 15.29 14.80
C LEU A 28 3.82 16.44 14.61
N PHE A 29 4.00 17.53 15.37
CA PHE A 29 3.16 18.73 15.31
C PHE A 29 3.21 19.37 13.92
N VAL A 30 4.41 19.59 13.37
CA VAL A 30 4.58 20.18 12.04
C VAL A 30 3.87 19.33 10.97
N PHE A 31 4.11 18.03 10.94
CA PHE A 31 3.48 17.16 9.96
C PHE A 31 1.96 17.03 10.16
N ALA A 32 1.47 17.04 11.40
CA ALA A 32 0.04 17.06 11.69
C ALA A 32 -0.65 18.33 11.17
N VAL A 33 -0.03 19.50 11.35
CA VAL A 33 -0.54 20.76 10.82
C VAL A 33 -0.56 20.75 9.29
N TYR A 34 0.53 20.32 8.66
CA TYR A 34 0.59 20.23 7.21
C TYR A 34 -0.38 19.20 6.62
N SER A 35 -0.65 18.11 7.34
CA SER A 35 -1.63 17.11 6.91
C SER A 35 -3.05 17.68 6.77
N LYS A 36 -3.41 18.69 7.56
CA LYS A 36 -4.72 19.34 7.54
C LYS A 36 -4.87 20.42 6.46
N ARG A 37 -3.78 20.92 5.88
CA ARG A 37 -3.86 21.90 4.80
C ARG A 37 -4.61 21.30 3.61
N LYS A 38 -5.51 22.09 3.01
CA LYS A 38 -6.19 21.65 1.77
C LYS A 38 -5.12 21.48 0.69
N SER A 39 -5.09 20.32 0.03
CA SER A 39 -4.27 20.15 -1.15
C SER A 39 -4.88 20.94 -2.29
N THR A 40 -4.15 21.89 -2.83
CA THR A 40 -4.49 22.53 -4.10
C THR A 40 -4.10 21.65 -5.28
N TYR A 41 -3.24 20.66 -5.04
CA TYR A 41 -2.78 19.74 -6.06
C TYR A 41 -3.80 18.61 -6.27
N LYS A 42 -4.43 18.63 -7.43
CA LYS A 42 -5.19 17.48 -7.96
C LYS A 42 -4.41 16.94 -9.15
N TYR A 43 -4.23 15.66 -9.22
CA TYR A 43 -3.67 15.05 -10.42
C TYR A 43 -4.55 15.40 -11.63
N PRO A 44 -3.95 15.80 -12.76
CA PRO A 44 -4.71 16.13 -13.95
C PRO A 44 -5.38 14.86 -14.48
N THR A 45 -6.67 14.94 -14.78
CA THR A 45 -7.36 13.86 -15.48
C THR A 45 -6.77 13.71 -16.88
N THR A 46 -6.46 12.48 -17.28
CA THR A 46 -5.84 12.20 -18.58
C THR A 46 -6.65 11.21 -19.41
N MET A 47 -6.64 11.42 -20.74
CA MET A 47 -7.15 10.44 -21.70
C MET A 47 -6.15 9.31 -21.98
N LYS A 48 -4.85 9.50 -21.66
CA LYS A 48 -3.85 8.46 -21.79
C LYS A 48 -4.07 7.38 -20.75
N LYS A 49 -4.21 6.15 -21.21
CA LYS A 49 -4.42 4.97 -20.36
C LYS A 49 -3.20 4.06 -20.43
N TYR A 50 -2.68 3.73 -19.26
CA TYR A 50 -1.56 2.80 -19.09
C TYR A 50 -2.08 1.37 -18.85
N ARG A 51 -1.23 0.38 -19.10
CA ARG A 51 -1.54 -1.02 -18.84
C ARG A 51 -1.04 -1.43 -17.46
N PHE A 52 -1.91 -2.08 -16.67
CA PHE A 52 -1.63 -2.48 -15.29
C PHE A 52 -1.61 -3.99 -15.10
N ALA A 53 -0.67 -4.47 -14.25
CA ALA A 53 -0.73 -5.79 -13.63
C ALA A 53 -1.10 -5.63 -12.15
N ALA A 54 -2.26 -6.12 -11.75
CA ALA A 54 -2.68 -6.11 -10.34
C ALA A 54 -2.32 -7.45 -9.69
N LEU A 55 -1.40 -7.42 -8.74
CA LEU A 55 -0.85 -8.57 -8.04
C LEU A 55 -1.55 -8.77 -6.70
N PHE A 56 -2.09 -9.96 -6.47
CA PHE A 56 -2.74 -10.38 -5.24
C PHE A 56 -1.99 -11.59 -4.66
N PRO A 57 -0.94 -11.38 -3.84
CA PRO A 57 -0.36 -12.46 -3.05
C PRO A 57 -1.39 -12.96 -2.03
N ALA A 58 -1.77 -14.23 -2.11
CA ALA A 58 -2.78 -14.85 -1.28
C ALA A 58 -2.22 -16.13 -0.63
N TYR A 59 -2.21 -16.18 0.71
CA TYR A 59 -1.74 -17.31 1.51
C TYR A 59 -2.88 -17.82 2.39
N GLY A 60 -3.56 -18.90 1.98
CA GLY A 60 -4.70 -19.47 2.71
C GLY A 60 -5.91 -18.52 2.84
N GLU A 61 -5.99 -17.47 2.00
CA GLU A 61 -6.97 -16.39 2.08
C GLU A 61 -8.28 -16.71 1.32
N ASP A 62 -8.75 -17.95 1.43
CA ASP A 62 -9.89 -18.49 0.68
C ASP A 62 -11.19 -17.70 0.90
N GLU A 63 -11.39 -17.18 2.12
CA GLU A 63 -12.64 -16.53 2.51
C GLU A 63 -12.81 -15.12 1.93
N VAL A 64 -11.69 -14.42 1.62
CA VAL A 64 -11.72 -12.99 1.28
C VAL A 64 -11.29 -12.68 -0.15
N ILE A 65 -10.44 -13.51 -0.76
CA ILE A 65 -9.83 -13.24 -2.07
C ILE A 65 -10.86 -13.06 -3.19
N ILE A 66 -11.96 -13.82 -3.15
CA ILE A 66 -13.00 -13.76 -4.19
C ILE A 66 -13.66 -12.37 -4.21
N ASP A 67 -13.96 -11.81 -3.04
CA ASP A 67 -14.61 -10.51 -2.94
C ASP A 67 -13.66 -9.39 -3.35
N SER A 68 -12.38 -9.50 -2.99
CA SER A 68 -11.34 -8.56 -3.39
C SER A 68 -11.16 -8.53 -4.90
N VAL A 69 -11.04 -9.70 -5.53
CA VAL A 69 -10.96 -9.83 -7.00
C VAL A 69 -12.22 -9.28 -7.67
N LYS A 70 -13.42 -9.60 -7.16
CA LYS A 70 -14.68 -9.07 -7.70
C LYS A 70 -14.74 -7.54 -7.62
N SER A 71 -14.33 -6.95 -6.50
CA SER A 71 -14.28 -5.49 -6.36
C SER A 71 -13.31 -4.85 -7.35
N PHE A 72 -12.19 -5.53 -7.63
CA PHE A 72 -11.21 -5.05 -8.60
C PHE A 72 -11.71 -5.21 -10.05
N LEU A 73 -12.53 -6.20 -10.35
CA LEU A 73 -13.15 -6.36 -11.67
C LEU A 73 -14.20 -5.28 -12.00
N GLN A 74 -14.66 -4.53 -10.99
CA GLN A 74 -15.64 -3.44 -11.16
C GLN A 74 -14.99 -2.08 -11.43
N GLN A 75 -13.73 -2.05 -11.90
CA GLN A 75 -13.06 -0.79 -12.17
C GLN A 75 -13.65 -0.06 -13.39
N ASP A 76 -13.84 1.25 -13.24
CA ASP A 76 -14.18 2.18 -14.34
C ASP A 76 -12.93 2.44 -15.19
N TYR A 77 -12.37 1.37 -15.78
CA TYR A 77 -11.14 1.38 -16.55
C TYR A 77 -11.22 0.32 -17.66
N PRO A 78 -10.68 0.57 -18.88
CA PRO A 78 -10.77 -0.41 -19.97
C PRO A 78 -10.26 -1.78 -19.57
N ARG A 79 -11.11 -2.81 -19.66
CA ARG A 79 -10.82 -4.15 -19.16
C ARG A 79 -9.60 -4.80 -19.81
N GLU A 80 -9.34 -4.48 -21.05
CA GLU A 80 -8.19 -4.92 -21.83
C GLU A 80 -6.86 -4.32 -21.39
N LEU A 81 -6.90 -3.25 -20.56
CA LEU A 81 -5.71 -2.55 -20.08
C LEU A 81 -5.30 -2.94 -18.65
N TYR A 82 -5.95 -3.91 -18.04
CA TYR A 82 -5.46 -4.45 -16.78
C TYR A 82 -5.68 -5.95 -16.66
N ASP A 83 -4.74 -6.61 -16.03
CA ASP A 83 -4.83 -8.02 -15.68
C ASP A 83 -4.76 -8.19 -14.16
N ILE A 84 -5.53 -9.14 -13.64
CA ILE A 84 -5.47 -9.57 -12.25
C ILE A 84 -4.65 -10.84 -12.19
N ILE A 85 -3.61 -10.85 -11.37
CA ILE A 85 -2.70 -11.98 -11.18
C ILE A 85 -2.75 -12.36 -9.70
N VAL A 86 -3.37 -13.48 -9.40
CA VAL A 86 -3.43 -14.05 -8.05
C VAL A 86 -2.26 -15.01 -7.87
N ILE A 87 -1.42 -14.75 -6.88
CA ILE A 87 -0.30 -15.62 -6.51
C ILE A 87 -0.78 -16.47 -5.32
N ALA A 88 -1.24 -17.67 -5.64
CA ALA A 88 -1.94 -18.55 -4.73
C ALA A 88 -0.96 -19.48 -3.98
N ASN A 89 -0.92 -19.39 -2.66
CA ASN A 89 -0.21 -20.31 -1.79
C ASN A 89 -1.18 -20.91 -0.77
N GLN A 90 -1.19 -22.23 -0.61
CA GLN A 90 -2.06 -22.98 0.30
C GLN A 90 -3.57 -22.67 0.14
N MET A 91 -4.03 -22.41 -1.07
CA MET A 91 -5.42 -22.15 -1.38
C MET A 91 -6.19 -23.43 -1.71
N ARG A 92 -7.44 -23.49 -1.29
CA ARG A 92 -8.35 -24.62 -1.61
C ARG A 92 -8.61 -24.68 -3.12
N GLN A 93 -8.74 -25.90 -3.66
CA GLN A 93 -8.99 -26.09 -5.09
C GLN A 93 -10.32 -25.44 -5.53
N GLU A 94 -11.35 -25.50 -4.70
CA GLU A 94 -12.63 -24.84 -4.95
C GLU A 94 -12.47 -23.33 -5.18
N THR A 95 -11.67 -22.65 -4.32
CA THR A 95 -11.38 -21.22 -4.46
C THR A 95 -10.63 -20.93 -5.77
N LEU A 96 -9.65 -21.77 -6.11
CA LEU A 96 -8.91 -21.63 -7.37
C LEU A 96 -9.82 -21.79 -8.61
N ASP A 97 -10.77 -22.71 -8.57
CA ASP A 97 -11.70 -22.93 -9.69
C ASP A 97 -12.70 -21.76 -9.80
N ARG A 98 -13.15 -21.20 -8.68
CA ARG A 98 -13.93 -19.95 -8.68
C ARG A 98 -13.14 -18.77 -9.25
N LEU A 99 -11.87 -18.62 -8.88
CA LEU A 99 -10.99 -17.56 -9.43
C LEU A 99 -10.81 -17.71 -10.93
N LYS A 100 -10.61 -18.94 -11.44
CA LYS A 100 -10.53 -19.20 -12.89
C LYS A 100 -11.78 -18.74 -13.62
N SER A 101 -12.97 -18.97 -13.05
CA SER A 101 -14.23 -18.51 -13.65
C SER A 101 -14.36 -16.99 -13.76
N LEU A 102 -13.57 -16.22 -12.99
CA LEU A 102 -13.53 -14.77 -13.02
C LEU A 102 -12.53 -14.20 -14.05
N SER A 103 -11.95 -15.04 -14.91
CA SER A 103 -10.98 -14.61 -15.94
C SER A 103 -9.75 -13.91 -15.36
N VAL A 104 -9.23 -14.41 -14.24
CA VAL A 104 -7.99 -13.95 -13.63
C VAL A 104 -6.85 -14.93 -13.89
N LYS A 105 -5.62 -14.44 -13.89
CA LYS A 105 -4.40 -15.25 -14.01
C LYS A 105 -4.03 -15.79 -12.63
N ILE A 106 -3.66 -17.07 -12.55
CA ILE A 106 -3.31 -17.72 -11.28
C ILE A 106 -1.92 -18.30 -11.37
N ILE A 107 -1.05 -17.92 -10.46
CA ILE A 107 0.27 -18.51 -10.23
C ILE A 107 0.18 -19.34 -8.96
N LYS A 108 0.41 -20.66 -9.05
CA LYS A 108 0.47 -21.52 -7.88
C LYS A 108 1.89 -21.57 -7.34
N MET A 109 2.05 -21.32 -6.06
CA MET A 109 3.34 -21.48 -5.37
C MET A 109 3.54 -22.93 -5.01
N GLU A 110 4.72 -23.47 -5.32
CA GLU A 110 5.08 -24.87 -5.01
C GLU A 110 5.51 -25.04 -3.54
N ASN A 111 6.22 -24.02 -2.99
CA ASN A 111 6.67 -24.05 -1.61
C ASN A 111 5.59 -23.46 -0.67
N PRO A 112 5.00 -24.28 0.23
CA PRO A 112 4.00 -23.80 1.18
C PRO A 112 4.50 -22.72 2.15
N GLN A 113 5.80 -22.65 2.40
CA GLN A 113 6.42 -21.68 3.31
C GLN A 113 6.88 -20.41 2.59
N SER A 114 6.46 -20.20 1.35
CA SER A 114 6.85 -19.03 0.58
C SER A 114 6.40 -17.73 1.24
N THR A 115 7.31 -16.79 1.31
CA THR A 115 7.04 -15.43 1.79
C THR A 115 6.31 -14.59 0.73
N LYS A 116 5.74 -13.46 1.15
CA LYS A 116 5.14 -12.48 0.23
C LYS A 116 6.16 -11.99 -0.83
N ILE A 117 7.43 -11.86 -0.45
CA ILE A 117 8.51 -11.45 -1.36
C ILE A 117 8.73 -12.50 -2.45
N GLU A 118 8.72 -13.79 -2.10
CA GLU A 118 8.87 -14.87 -3.08
C GLU A 118 7.65 -14.95 -4.01
N ALA A 119 6.45 -14.72 -3.49
CA ALA A 119 5.25 -14.62 -4.30
C ALA A 119 5.35 -13.47 -5.33
N LEU A 120 5.79 -12.29 -4.92
CA LEU A 120 6.00 -11.16 -5.83
C LEU A 120 7.10 -11.45 -6.86
N LYS A 121 8.21 -12.08 -6.47
CA LYS A 121 9.25 -12.53 -7.42
C LYS A 121 8.73 -13.54 -8.43
N ALA A 122 7.83 -14.44 -8.03
CA ALA A 122 7.17 -15.37 -8.96
C ALA A 122 6.27 -14.62 -9.96
N ALA A 123 5.55 -13.59 -9.50
CA ALA A 123 4.74 -12.75 -10.37
C ALA A 123 5.59 -11.98 -11.39
N ILE A 124 6.74 -11.43 -10.98
CA ILE A 124 7.67 -10.73 -11.89
C ILE A 124 8.13 -11.69 -12.98
N ARG A 125 8.64 -12.85 -12.61
CA ARG A 125 9.08 -13.88 -13.60
C ARG A 125 7.97 -14.24 -14.57
N TYR A 126 6.75 -14.47 -14.06
CA TYR A 126 5.59 -14.77 -14.90
C TYR A 126 5.28 -13.64 -15.91
N ILE A 127 5.43 -12.37 -15.48
CA ILE A 127 5.22 -11.20 -16.35
C ILE A 127 6.34 -11.11 -17.39
N GLU A 128 7.60 -11.33 -17.02
CA GLU A 128 8.76 -11.27 -17.91
C GLU A 128 8.72 -12.36 -18.99
N GLU A 129 8.32 -13.58 -18.62
CA GLU A 129 8.15 -14.72 -19.54
C GLU A 129 6.91 -14.55 -20.44
N GLY A 130 5.98 -13.69 -20.04
CA GLY A 130 4.73 -13.45 -20.74
C GLY A 130 4.88 -12.56 -21.98
N LYS A 131 3.90 -12.64 -22.88
CA LYS A 131 3.84 -11.77 -24.07
C LYS A 131 3.26 -10.38 -23.78
N THR A 132 2.55 -10.23 -22.66
CA THR A 132 1.88 -8.97 -22.30
C THR A 132 2.88 -8.07 -21.58
N LYS A 133 3.09 -6.88 -22.13
CA LYS A 133 3.88 -5.83 -21.45
C LYS A 133 2.96 -4.96 -20.62
N TYR A 134 3.38 -4.67 -19.40
CA TYR A 134 2.69 -3.76 -18.48
C TYR A 134 3.52 -2.51 -18.26
N ASP A 135 2.86 -1.37 -18.18
CA ASP A 135 3.50 -0.10 -17.86
C ASP A 135 3.70 0.02 -16.33
N ASN A 136 2.75 -0.54 -15.57
CA ASN A 136 2.71 -0.38 -14.12
C ASN A 136 2.23 -1.64 -13.41
N VAL A 137 2.62 -1.75 -12.14
CA VAL A 137 2.22 -2.84 -11.25
C VAL A 137 1.46 -2.27 -10.05
N ILE A 138 0.37 -2.92 -9.67
CA ILE A 138 -0.39 -2.62 -8.46
C ILE A 138 -0.24 -3.84 -7.53
N ILE A 139 0.03 -3.60 -6.23
CA ILE A 139 0.10 -4.65 -5.21
C ILE A 139 -1.01 -4.44 -4.21
N LEU A 140 -1.85 -5.46 -4.05
CA LEU A 140 -2.97 -5.48 -3.11
C LEU A 140 -2.92 -6.75 -2.26
N ASP A 141 -3.22 -6.65 -0.97
CA ASP A 141 -3.44 -7.82 -0.15
C ASP A 141 -4.74 -8.52 -0.55
N ALA A 142 -4.84 -9.81 -0.26
CA ALA A 142 -5.96 -10.66 -0.67
C ALA A 142 -7.33 -10.24 -0.07
N ASP A 143 -7.33 -9.41 0.96
CA ASP A 143 -8.51 -8.88 1.65
C ASP A 143 -8.90 -7.45 1.24
N ASN A 144 -8.16 -6.83 0.34
CA ASN A 144 -8.36 -5.42 -0.02
C ASN A 144 -9.55 -5.23 -0.95
N ILE A 145 -10.51 -4.40 -0.54
CA ILE A 145 -11.62 -3.94 -1.36
C ILE A 145 -11.31 -2.54 -1.89
N VAL A 146 -11.45 -2.34 -3.18
CA VAL A 146 -11.12 -1.09 -3.84
C VAL A 146 -12.38 -0.41 -4.43
N LYS A 147 -12.33 0.92 -4.57
CA LYS A 147 -13.38 1.70 -5.24
C LYS A 147 -13.28 1.52 -6.76
N ASN A 148 -14.39 1.67 -7.47
CA ASN A 148 -14.45 1.51 -8.94
C ASN A 148 -13.50 2.44 -9.70
N ASN A 149 -13.18 3.60 -9.17
CA ASN A 149 -12.24 4.57 -9.77
C ASN A 149 -10.78 4.44 -9.29
N TYR A 150 -10.41 3.29 -8.73
CA TYR A 150 -9.09 3.08 -8.12
C TYR A 150 -7.95 3.13 -9.16
N ILE A 151 -8.08 2.36 -10.24
CA ILE A 151 -7.09 2.34 -11.33
C ILE A 151 -7.03 3.71 -12.01
N GLU A 152 -8.17 4.36 -12.26
CA GLU A 152 -8.23 5.68 -12.89
C GLU A 152 -7.41 6.71 -12.11
N LYS A 153 -7.55 6.75 -10.78
CA LYS A 153 -6.78 7.68 -9.93
C LYS A 153 -5.29 7.38 -9.91
N ILE A 154 -4.91 6.11 -9.96
CA ILE A 154 -3.50 5.72 -10.08
C ILE A 154 -2.97 6.15 -11.44
N ASN A 155 -3.73 5.94 -12.51
CA ASN A 155 -3.39 6.36 -13.86
C ASN A 155 -3.12 7.87 -13.95
N ASP A 156 -3.99 8.68 -13.36
CA ASP A 156 -3.83 10.14 -13.32
C ASP A 156 -2.55 10.55 -12.55
N ALA A 157 -2.26 9.88 -11.45
CA ALA A 157 -1.06 10.16 -10.66
C ALA A 157 0.23 9.76 -11.40
N ILE A 158 0.23 8.62 -12.10
CA ILE A 158 1.37 8.20 -12.95
C ILE A 158 1.57 9.16 -14.11
N TYR A 159 0.48 9.56 -14.77
CA TYR A 159 0.55 10.57 -15.84
C TYR A 159 1.14 11.90 -15.36
N ALA A 160 0.89 12.25 -14.10
CA ALA A 160 1.50 13.44 -13.46
C ALA A 160 2.97 13.25 -13.04
N GLY A 161 3.58 12.09 -13.31
CA GLY A 161 5.00 11.81 -13.04
C GLY A 161 5.28 11.09 -11.72
N CYS A 162 4.26 10.52 -11.06
CA CYS A 162 4.48 9.69 -9.87
C CYS A 162 4.92 8.29 -10.28
N SER A 163 6.15 7.91 -9.99
CA SER A 163 6.68 6.57 -10.31
C SER A 163 6.40 5.51 -9.23
N ALA A 164 6.09 5.95 -7.98
CA ALA A 164 5.67 5.10 -6.86
C ALA A 164 4.53 5.77 -6.11
N ILE A 165 3.46 5.03 -5.84
CA ILE A 165 2.24 5.54 -5.23
C ILE A 165 1.83 4.65 -4.07
N GLN A 166 1.56 5.26 -2.91
CA GLN A 166 0.86 4.63 -1.80
C GLN A 166 -0.57 5.16 -1.75
N THR A 167 -1.54 4.27 -1.91
CA THR A 167 -2.95 4.66 -1.82
C THR A 167 -3.41 4.77 -0.37
N HIS A 168 -4.44 5.57 -0.13
CA HIS A 168 -5.04 5.72 1.18
C HIS A 168 -5.83 4.45 1.54
N ARG A 169 -5.40 3.78 2.59
CA ARG A 169 -6.07 2.60 3.13
C ARG A 169 -7.01 3.02 4.27
N VAL A 170 -8.17 2.40 4.31
CA VAL A 170 -9.17 2.60 5.36
C VAL A 170 -9.54 1.24 5.94
N ALA A 171 -9.60 1.13 7.26
CA ALA A 171 -10.01 -0.10 7.91
C ALA A 171 -11.43 -0.49 7.50
N LYS A 172 -11.61 -1.74 7.09
CA LYS A 172 -12.89 -2.31 6.64
C LYS A 172 -13.85 -2.53 7.81
N ASN A 173 -13.34 -3.03 8.92
CA ASN A 173 -14.12 -3.37 10.11
C ASN A 173 -13.85 -2.39 11.25
N ARG A 174 -14.89 -2.07 12.03
CA ARG A 174 -14.83 -1.23 13.24
C ARG A 174 -15.69 -1.79 14.35
N ASP A 175 -15.86 -3.11 14.36
CA ASP A 175 -16.84 -3.80 15.20
C ASP A 175 -16.33 -4.12 16.61
N SER A 176 -15.04 -3.88 16.87
CA SER A 176 -14.42 -4.08 18.17
C SER A 176 -13.52 -2.90 18.54
N SER A 177 -13.23 -2.74 19.82
CA SER A 177 -12.31 -1.70 20.31
C SER A 177 -10.91 -1.83 19.68
N ILE A 178 -10.45 -3.05 19.45
CA ILE A 178 -9.15 -3.31 18.78
C ILE A 178 -9.21 -2.86 17.33
N ALA A 179 -10.26 -3.20 16.58
CA ALA A 179 -10.43 -2.79 15.19
C ALA A 179 -10.55 -1.26 15.05
N VAL A 180 -11.14 -0.57 16.04
CA VAL A 180 -11.17 0.90 16.09
C VAL A 180 -9.77 1.46 16.33
N LEU A 181 -8.98 0.89 17.24
CA LEU A 181 -7.58 1.32 17.47
C LEU A 181 -6.71 1.13 16.24
N ASP A 182 -6.84 0.01 15.52
CA ASP A 182 -6.14 -0.24 14.27
C ASP A 182 -6.55 0.78 13.19
N ALA A 183 -7.84 1.09 13.09
CA ALA A 183 -8.36 2.11 12.17
C ALA A 183 -7.78 3.50 12.47
N VAL A 184 -7.70 3.87 13.74
CA VAL A 184 -7.12 5.15 14.18
C VAL A 184 -5.62 5.18 13.89
N SER A 185 -4.90 4.10 14.18
CA SER A 185 -3.47 3.97 13.89
C SER A 185 -3.18 4.14 12.39
N GLU A 186 -3.95 3.46 11.53
CA GLU A 186 -3.80 3.59 10.08
C GLU A 186 -4.12 5.02 9.59
N GLU A 187 -5.14 5.69 10.17
CA GLU A 187 -5.46 7.07 9.81
C GLU A 187 -4.39 8.06 10.27
N ILE A 188 -3.75 7.85 11.41
CA ILE A 188 -2.59 8.62 11.87
C ILE A 188 -1.44 8.46 10.87
N ASN A 189 -1.15 7.21 10.46
CA ASN A 189 -0.12 6.92 9.47
C ASN A 189 -0.42 7.61 8.13
N ASN A 190 -1.64 7.50 7.64
CA ASN A 190 -2.07 8.15 6.39
C ASN A 190 -1.98 9.68 6.50
N SER A 191 -2.37 10.25 7.63
CA SER A 191 -2.42 11.70 7.83
C SER A 191 -1.02 12.28 8.06
N ILE A 192 -0.35 11.89 9.15
CA ILE A 192 0.91 12.50 9.57
C ILE A 192 2.07 12.03 8.70
N PHE A 193 2.29 10.70 8.64
CA PHE A 193 3.49 10.12 8.05
C PHE A 193 3.46 9.95 6.53
N ARG A 194 2.30 10.07 5.89
CA ARG A 194 2.19 10.04 4.42
C ARG A 194 1.77 11.40 3.86
N LYS A 195 0.55 11.82 4.13
CA LYS A 195 -0.01 13.07 3.61
C LYS A 195 0.73 14.32 4.10
N GLY A 196 1.14 14.36 5.38
CA GLY A 196 1.94 15.46 5.93
C GLY A 196 3.29 15.59 5.23
N HIS A 197 4.00 14.47 5.02
CA HIS A 197 5.29 14.42 4.33
C HIS A 197 5.18 14.88 2.88
N THR A 198 4.26 14.26 2.12
CA THR A 198 4.08 14.61 0.70
C THR A 198 3.69 16.07 0.48
N ARG A 199 2.96 16.69 1.42
CA ARG A 199 2.62 18.12 1.35
C ARG A 199 3.76 19.07 1.60
N LEU A 200 4.81 18.60 2.26
CA LEU A 200 6.06 19.32 2.44
C LEU A 200 7.08 19.02 1.34
N GLY A 201 6.72 18.19 0.34
CA GLY A 201 7.61 17.80 -0.75
C GLY A 201 8.53 16.63 -0.43
N PHE A 202 8.30 15.94 0.71
CA PHE A 202 9.04 14.72 1.05
C PHE A 202 8.36 13.48 0.48
N SER A 203 9.13 12.39 0.33
CA SER A 203 8.59 11.08 0.01
C SER A 203 7.83 10.50 1.20
N SER A 204 6.79 9.70 0.93
CA SER A 204 6.06 8.97 1.95
C SER A 204 6.48 7.50 2.01
N ALA A 205 6.31 6.90 3.19
CA ALA A 205 6.57 5.48 3.37
C ALA A 205 5.52 4.61 2.64
N LEU A 206 5.98 3.49 2.10
CA LEU A 206 5.14 2.44 1.51
C LEU A 206 4.75 1.41 2.59
N SER A 207 3.54 0.87 2.53
CA SER A 207 2.98 0.02 3.59
C SER A 207 2.73 -1.43 3.20
N GLY A 208 3.37 -1.91 2.15
CA GLY A 208 3.27 -3.32 1.72
C GLY A 208 2.00 -3.70 0.97
N SER A 209 0.94 -2.88 0.98
CA SER A 209 -0.30 -3.08 0.21
C SER A 209 -0.93 -1.76 -0.20
N GLY A 210 -1.78 -1.79 -1.23
CA GLY A 210 -2.32 -0.57 -1.82
C GLY A 210 -1.25 0.29 -2.47
N MET A 211 -0.25 -0.34 -3.07
CA MET A 211 0.88 0.32 -3.73
C MET A 211 0.77 0.19 -5.23
N ALA A 212 1.25 1.19 -5.95
CA ALA A 212 1.46 1.09 -7.40
C ALA A 212 2.83 1.62 -7.77
N PHE A 213 3.45 1.00 -8.77
CA PHE A 213 4.79 1.32 -9.25
C PHE A 213 4.81 1.35 -10.77
N GLU A 214 5.60 2.24 -11.33
CA GLU A 214 6.08 2.10 -12.69
C GLU A 214 6.87 0.79 -12.84
N TYR A 215 6.59 0.00 -13.88
CA TYR A 215 7.16 -1.35 -13.99
C TYR A 215 8.69 -1.36 -13.96
N GLY A 216 9.34 -0.35 -14.50
CA GLY A 216 10.81 -0.23 -14.49
C GLY A 216 11.45 -0.02 -13.11
N LEU A 217 10.64 0.31 -12.09
CA LEU A 217 11.09 0.45 -10.70
C LEU A 217 10.81 -0.80 -9.84
N PHE A 218 9.99 -1.72 -10.34
CA PHE A 218 9.55 -2.91 -9.62
C PHE A 218 10.41 -4.12 -9.92
#